data_526b01eaf4917ae0db3b74af875f807b
#
_entry.id   526b01eaf4917ae0db3b74af875f807b
#
_cell.length_a   1.000
_cell.length_b   1.000
_cell.length_c   1.000
_cell.angle_alpha   90.00
_cell.angle_beta   90.00
_cell.angle_gamma   90.00
#
_symmetry.space_group_name_H-M   'P 1'
#
loop_
_entity.id
_entity.type
_entity.pdbx_description
1 polymer ?
#
loop_
_entity_poly.entity_id
_entity_poly.type
_entity_poly.pdbx_seq_one_letter_code
_entity_poly.pdbx_strand_id
1 'polypeptide(L)'
;MTRIVRYFRRTLSARISLWVLLSVILLLVVALVVMFRYSHNAIEKESLAKAEQLLNRKVMTIENQLHRVEVATTNMRWNVEHHLDDPDAMVDYAKQMVKNNPDIVGCAISFEPFTYPEKGELYTTYAFRPEPKSDEILMTHDPFIIQPNEYKDVPYVAVNWYFIPIKDKLLLGF
;
A
#
# COMPACT_ATOMS: atom_id res chain seq x y z
N MET A 1 22.19 -13.31 61.34
CA MET A 1 22.58 -14.19 60.20
C MET A 1 23.70 -15.20 60.50
N THR A 2 24.47 -15.03 61.53
CA THR A 2 25.71 -15.83 61.86
C THR A 2 25.47 -17.13 62.60
N ARG A 3 24.32 -17.39 63.24
CA ARG A 3 24.04 -18.63 63.98
C ARG A 3 23.61 -19.80 63.10
N ILE A 4 22.89 -19.58 61.98
CA ILE A 4 22.41 -20.60 61.04
C ILE A 4 23.60 -21.23 60.28
N VAL A 5 24.54 -20.43 59.84
CA VAL A 5 25.73 -20.88 59.13
C VAL A 5 26.61 -21.77 59.97
N ARG A 6 26.66 -21.55 61.31
CA ARG A 6 27.49 -22.33 62.28
C ARG A 6 26.87 -23.70 62.58
N TYR A 7 25.53 -23.86 62.46
CA TYR A 7 24.82 -25.13 62.67
C TYR A 7 25.00 -26.08 61.47
N PHE A 8 25.03 -25.55 60.24
CA PHE A 8 25.28 -26.32 59.03
C PHE A 8 26.70 -26.87 58.91
N ARG A 9 27.65 -26.33 59.64
CA ARG A 9 29.03 -26.78 59.56
C ARG A 9 29.35 -28.03 60.45
N ARG A 10 28.43 -28.41 61.35
CA ARG A 10 28.70 -29.45 62.35
C ARG A 10 28.18 -30.84 62.11
N THR A 11 27.28 -31.01 61.15
CA THR A 11 26.69 -32.32 60.85
C THR A 11 26.96 -32.74 59.39
N LEU A 12 27.49 -33.96 59.21
CA LEU A 12 27.79 -34.51 57.87
C LEU A 12 26.55 -34.53 56.95
N SER A 13 25.38 -34.82 57.53
CA SER A 13 24.09 -34.83 56.88
C SER A 13 23.71 -33.46 56.29
N ALA A 14 23.97 -32.36 57.03
CA ALA A 14 23.67 -31.02 56.55
C ALA A 14 24.57 -30.57 55.38
N ARG A 15 25.81 -31.06 55.32
CA ARG A 15 26.69 -30.80 54.17
C ARG A 15 26.22 -31.53 52.92
N ILE A 16 25.84 -32.79 53.02
CA ILE A 16 25.32 -33.56 51.90
C ILE A 16 24.03 -32.95 51.37
N SER A 17 23.10 -32.59 52.27
CA SER A 17 21.84 -31.93 51.87
C SER A 17 22.08 -30.59 51.17
N LEU A 18 23.07 -29.78 51.60
CA LEU A 18 23.44 -28.54 50.98
C LEU A 18 24.00 -28.74 49.56
N TRP A 19 24.85 -29.74 49.35
CA TRP A 19 25.42 -30.06 48.04
C TRP A 19 24.34 -30.57 47.06
N VAL A 20 23.42 -31.41 47.56
CA VAL A 20 22.29 -31.88 46.75
C VAL A 20 21.38 -30.72 46.36
N LEU A 21 21.04 -29.85 47.29
CA LEU A 21 20.21 -28.67 47.04
C LEU A 21 20.88 -27.74 46.00
N LEU A 22 22.17 -27.51 46.12
CA LEU A 22 22.93 -26.65 45.22
C LEU A 22 23.01 -27.24 43.80
N SER A 23 23.17 -28.57 43.69
CA SER A 23 23.18 -29.26 42.41
C SER A 23 21.80 -29.18 41.70
N VAL A 24 20.72 -29.34 42.46
CA VAL A 24 19.36 -29.20 41.91
C VAL A 24 19.09 -27.79 41.44
N ILE A 25 19.45 -26.78 42.23
CA ILE A 25 19.31 -25.37 41.84
C ILE A 25 20.13 -25.08 40.55
N LEU A 26 21.37 -25.57 40.49
CA LEU A 26 22.24 -25.39 39.33
C LEU A 26 21.62 -26.00 38.08
N LEU A 27 21.08 -27.24 38.14
CA LEU A 27 20.39 -27.90 37.04
C LEU A 27 19.17 -27.11 36.61
N LEU A 28 18.39 -26.59 37.56
CA LEU A 28 17.20 -25.81 37.24
C LEU A 28 17.55 -24.50 36.52
N VAL A 29 18.61 -23.80 37.00
CA VAL A 29 19.11 -22.58 36.34
C VAL A 29 19.57 -22.88 34.91
N VAL A 30 20.34 -23.93 34.72
CA VAL A 30 20.79 -24.33 33.36
C VAL A 30 19.59 -24.64 32.46
N ALA A 31 18.62 -25.40 32.95
CA ALA A 31 17.39 -25.72 32.18
C ALA A 31 16.62 -24.45 31.78
N LEU A 32 16.45 -23.50 32.72
CA LEU A 32 15.79 -22.22 32.44
C LEU A 32 16.55 -21.39 31.39
N VAL A 33 17.88 -21.33 31.49
CA VAL A 33 18.70 -20.58 30.52
C VAL A 33 18.57 -21.20 29.11
N VAL A 34 18.63 -22.52 29.00
CA VAL A 34 18.47 -23.23 27.72
C VAL A 34 17.07 -22.98 27.16
N MET A 35 16.04 -23.14 27.98
CA MET A 35 14.65 -22.92 27.58
C MET A 35 14.42 -21.49 27.12
N PHE A 36 14.95 -20.51 27.85
CA PHE A 36 14.83 -19.10 27.51
C PHE A 36 15.48 -18.78 26.16
N ARG A 37 16.70 -19.28 25.94
CA ARG A 37 17.42 -19.10 24.66
C ARG A 37 16.68 -19.73 23.49
N TYR A 38 16.18 -20.94 23.68
CA TYR A 38 15.42 -21.65 22.65
C TYR A 38 14.11 -20.93 22.33
N SER A 39 13.36 -20.51 23.36
CA SER A 39 12.10 -19.79 23.19
C SER A 39 12.30 -18.44 22.50
N HIS A 40 13.33 -17.69 22.89
CA HIS A 40 13.61 -16.38 22.29
C HIS A 40 13.92 -16.52 20.79
N ASN A 41 14.79 -17.44 20.43
CA ASN A 41 15.15 -17.66 19.02
C ASN A 41 13.97 -18.17 18.18
N ALA A 42 13.07 -18.97 18.77
CA ALA A 42 11.88 -19.46 18.09
C ALA A 42 10.88 -18.34 17.82
N ILE A 43 10.63 -17.49 18.82
CA ILE A 43 9.71 -16.35 18.70
C ILE A 43 10.23 -15.34 17.69
N GLU A 44 11.53 -15.04 17.69
CA GLU A 44 12.14 -14.11 16.75
C GLU A 44 11.96 -14.58 15.30
N LYS A 45 12.29 -15.84 15.01
CA LYS A 45 12.13 -16.45 13.68
C LYS A 45 10.67 -16.46 13.23
N GLU A 46 9.75 -16.83 14.12
CA GLU A 46 8.33 -16.86 13.81
C GLU A 46 7.77 -15.47 13.53
N SER A 47 8.21 -14.46 14.31
CA SER A 47 7.80 -13.07 14.12
C SER A 47 8.28 -12.50 12.79
N LEU A 48 9.54 -12.78 12.40
CA LEU A 48 10.10 -12.38 11.12
C LEU A 48 9.36 -13.06 9.95
N ALA A 49 9.12 -14.37 10.04
CA ALA A 49 8.39 -15.09 9.00
C ALA A 49 6.95 -14.58 8.83
N LYS A 50 6.26 -14.29 9.93
CA LYS A 50 4.92 -13.67 9.90
C LYS A 50 4.93 -12.28 9.27
N ALA A 51 5.93 -11.45 9.62
CA ALA A 51 6.08 -10.12 9.05
C ALA A 51 6.33 -10.19 7.53
N GLU A 52 7.19 -11.08 7.08
CA GLU A 52 7.48 -11.30 5.67
C GLU A 52 6.23 -11.80 4.90
N GLN A 53 5.49 -12.75 5.46
CA GLN A 53 4.24 -13.23 4.86
C GLN A 53 3.20 -12.11 4.75
N LEU A 54 3.11 -11.26 5.76
CA LEU A 54 2.16 -10.14 5.78
C LEU A 54 2.53 -9.09 4.74
N LEU A 55 3.83 -8.79 4.62
CA LEU A 55 4.37 -7.89 3.60
C LEU A 55 4.06 -8.43 2.20
N ASN A 56 4.39 -9.69 1.93
CA ASN A 56 4.17 -10.31 0.62
C ASN A 56 2.68 -10.32 0.24
N ARG A 57 1.78 -10.60 1.19
CA ARG A 57 0.33 -10.49 0.94
C ARG A 57 -0.10 -9.08 0.58
N LYS A 58 0.45 -8.06 1.26
CA LYS A 58 0.15 -6.66 0.95
C LYS A 58 0.68 -6.24 -0.42
N VAL A 59 1.91 -6.63 -0.75
CA VAL A 59 2.50 -6.41 -2.08
C VAL A 59 1.63 -7.03 -3.17
N MET A 60 1.27 -8.30 -3.06
CA MET A 60 0.39 -8.97 -4.03
C MET A 60 -0.99 -8.29 -4.16
N THR A 61 -1.54 -7.79 -3.06
CA THR A 61 -2.81 -7.05 -3.10
C THR A 61 -2.68 -5.77 -3.92
N ILE A 62 -1.61 -5.00 -3.69
CA ILE A 62 -1.33 -3.76 -4.43
C ILE A 62 -1.07 -4.07 -5.91
N GLU A 63 -0.24 -5.05 -6.22
CA GLU A 63 0.04 -5.48 -7.59
C GLU A 63 -1.23 -5.87 -8.34
N ASN A 64 -2.11 -6.64 -7.70
CA ASN A 64 -3.40 -7.01 -8.29
C ASN A 64 -4.32 -5.80 -8.53
N GLN A 65 -4.31 -4.81 -7.63
CA GLN A 65 -5.07 -3.57 -7.82
C GLN A 65 -4.51 -2.77 -9.00
N LEU A 66 -3.19 -2.58 -9.05
CA LEU A 66 -2.54 -1.86 -10.15
C LEU A 66 -2.79 -2.56 -11.50
N HIS A 67 -2.67 -3.87 -11.54
CA HIS A 67 -2.94 -4.63 -12.76
C HIS A 67 -4.39 -4.49 -13.25
N ARG A 68 -5.37 -4.49 -12.33
CA ARG A 68 -6.77 -4.23 -12.71
C ARG A 68 -6.95 -2.83 -13.30
N VAL A 69 -6.31 -1.81 -12.73
CA VAL A 69 -6.36 -0.44 -13.24
C VAL A 69 -5.70 -0.35 -14.63
N GLU A 70 -4.54 -0.99 -14.80
CA GLU A 70 -3.84 -1.06 -16.08
C GLU A 70 -4.69 -1.68 -17.18
N VAL A 71 -5.31 -2.83 -16.91
CA VAL A 71 -6.21 -3.50 -17.88
C VAL A 71 -7.42 -2.63 -18.19
N ALA A 72 -8.04 -2.02 -17.18
CA ALA A 72 -9.19 -1.15 -17.38
C ALA A 72 -8.82 0.08 -18.22
N THR A 73 -7.66 0.69 -17.96
CA THR A 73 -7.15 1.84 -18.71
C THR A 73 -6.82 1.48 -20.16
N THR A 74 -6.20 0.33 -20.38
CA THR A 74 -5.89 -0.16 -21.72
C THR A 74 -7.15 -0.39 -22.55
N ASN A 75 -8.19 -0.98 -21.94
CA ASN A 75 -9.46 -1.19 -22.61
C ASN A 75 -10.16 0.15 -22.92
N MET A 76 -10.11 1.10 -22.00
CA MET A 76 -10.69 2.43 -22.24
C MET A 76 -9.95 3.18 -23.34
N ARG A 77 -8.61 3.09 -23.37
CA ARG A 77 -7.78 3.70 -24.40
C ARG A 77 -8.24 3.28 -25.80
N TRP A 78 -8.49 2.00 -26.01
CA TRP A 78 -9.00 1.51 -27.28
C TRP A 78 -10.31 2.20 -27.70
N ASN A 79 -11.25 2.37 -26.76
CA ASN A 79 -12.51 3.07 -27.02
C ASN A 79 -12.27 4.56 -27.36
N VAL A 80 -11.40 5.23 -26.63
CA VAL A 80 -11.04 6.63 -26.88
C VAL A 80 -10.43 6.80 -28.28
N GLU A 81 -9.47 5.95 -28.64
CA GLU A 81 -8.78 6.01 -29.95
C GLU A 81 -9.73 5.83 -31.12
N HIS A 82 -10.80 5.05 -30.96
CA HIS A 82 -11.78 4.78 -32.05
C HIS A 82 -12.90 5.81 -32.13
N HIS A 83 -13.01 6.73 -31.19
CA HIS A 83 -14.07 7.74 -31.12
C HIS A 83 -13.53 9.14 -30.89
N LEU A 84 -12.31 9.43 -31.39
CA LEU A 84 -11.69 10.75 -31.26
C LEU A 84 -12.47 11.87 -31.97
N ASP A 85 -13.37 11.53 -32.85
CA ASP A 85 -14.27 12.44 -33.54
C ASP A 85 -15.49 12.85 -32.69
N ASP A 86 -15.75 12.18 -31.58
CA ASP A 86 -16.87 12.45 -30.68
C ASP A 86 -16.41 12.85 -29.28
N PRO A 87 -16.22 14.16 -29.02
CA PRO A 87 -15.80 14.63 -27.68
C PRO A 87 -16.83 14.36 -26.59
N ASP A 88 -18.11 14.21 -26.92
CA ASP A 88 -19.14 13.93 -25.91
C ASP A 88 -19.10 12.46 -25.45
N ALA A 89 -18.67 11.54 -26.30
CA ALA A 89 -18.45 10.15 -25.93
C ALA A 89 -17.34 10.01 -24.85
N MET A 90 -16.37 10.93 -24.79
CA MET A 90 -15.30 10.93 -23.81
C MET A 90 -15.83 11.09 -22.37
N VAL A 91 -16.91 11.83 -22.21
CA VAL A 91 -17.62 11.99 -20.93
C VAL A 91 -18.14 10.65 -20.43
N ASP A 92 -18.78 9.90 -21.33
CA ASP A 92 -19.35 8.60 -20.98
C ASP A 92 -18.26 7.58 -20.70
N TYR A 93 -17.15 7.60 -21.41
CA TYR A 93 -16.01 6.70 -21.15
C TYR A 93 -15.38 6.98 -19.79
N ALA A 94 -15.11 8.24 -19.44
CA ALA A 94 -14.58 8.59 -18.12
C ALA A 94 -15.54 8.14 -17.00
N LYS A 95 -16.85 8.35 -17.20
CA LYS A 95 -17.90 7.94 -16.26
C LYS A 95 -17.97 6.43 -16.07
N GLN A 96 -17.96 5.69 -17.18
CA GLN A 96 -17.99 4.22 -17.17
C GLN A 96 -16.74 3.65 -16.50
N MET A 97 -15.57 4.25 -16.74
CA MET A 97 -14.31 3.84 -16.10
C MET A 97 -14.42 3.87 -14.58
N VAL A 98 -14.90 4.97 -14.03
CA VAL A 98 -15.09 5.12 -12.58
C VAL A 98 -16.22 4.22 -12.07
N LYS A 99 -17.34 4.13 -12.81
CA LYS A 99 -18.52 3.34 -12.41
C LYS A 99 -18.21 1.85 -12.31
N ASN A 100 -17.53 1.31 -13.33
CA ASN A 100 -17.29 -0.12 -13.46
C ASN A 100 -16.10 -0.61 -12.61
N ASN A 101 -15.30 0.30 -12.07
CA ASN A 101 -14.10 -0.02 -11.30
C ASN A 101 -14.16 0.65 -9.92
N PRO A 102 -14.66 -0.05 -8.89
CA PRO A 102 -14.81 0.52 -7.53
C PRO A 102 -13.50 0.99 -6.89
N ASP A 103 -12.37 0.45 -7.33
CA ASP A 103 -11.04 0.82 -6.85
C ASP A 103 -10.51 2.12 -7.49
N ILE A 104 -11.20 2.64 -8.54
CA ILE A 104 -10.84 3.87 -9.23
C ILE A 104 -11.69 5.02 -8.67
N VAL A 105 -11.02 5.98 -8.06
CA VAL A 105 -11.65 7.16 -7.47
C VAL A 105 -11.97 8.22 -8.54
N GLY A 106 -11.11 8.33 -9.56
CA GLY A 106 -11.32 9.29 -10.64
C GLY A 106 -10.61 8.89 -11.92
N CYS A 107 -11.12 9.39 -13.05
CA CYS A 107 -10.58 9.19 -14.37
C CYS A 107 -10.64 10.51 -15.14
N ALA A 108 -9.51 10.93 -15.69
CA ALA A 108 -9.40 12.09 -16.57
C ALA A 108 -9.05 11.61 -17.98
N ILE A 109 -9.72 12.21 -18.98
CA ILE A 109 -9.32 12.13 -20.37
C ILE A 109 -9.01 13.55 -20.81
N SER A 110 -7.75 13.83 -21.11
CA SER A 110 -7.25 15.16 -21.44
C SER A 110 -6.58 15.14 -22.79
N PHE A 111 -6.84 16.15 -23.59
CA PHE A 111 -6.38 16.24 -24.98
C PHE A 111 -5.33 17.32 -25.13
N GLU A 112 -4.57 17.27 -26.21
CA GLU A 112 -3.70 18.36 -26.58
C GLU A 112 -4.48 19.65 -26.83
N PRO A 113 -3.89 20.83 -26.61
CA PRO A 113 -4.56 22.10 -26.89
C PRO A 113 -5.10 22.15 -28.31
N PHE A 114 -6.29 22.71 -28.47
CA PHE A 114 -7.00 22.87 -29.76
C PHE A 114 -7.40 21.56 -30.47
N THR A 115 -7.35 20.41 -29.81
CA THR A 115 -7.87 19.15 -30.40
C THR A 115 -9.34 19.27 -30.78
N TYR A 116 -10.15 19.95 -29.96
CA TYR A 116 -11.56 20.25 -30.23
C TYR A 116 -11.80 21.77 -30.17
N PRO A 117 -11.60 22.51 -31.26
CA PRO A 117 -11.71 23.97 -31.25
C PRO A 117 -13.07 24.48 -30.81
N GLU A 118 -14.13 23.72 -31.04
CA GLU A 118 -15.51 24.04 -30.61
C GLU A 118 -15.71 23.92 -29.09
N LYS A 119 -14.84 23.19 -28.38
CA LYS A 119 -14.85 23.04 -26.91
C LYS A 119 -13.89 24.00 -26.19
N GLY A 120 -13.08 24.74 -26.96
CA GLY A 120 -12.10 25.70 -26.44
C GLY A 120 -10.66 25.27 -26.64
N GLU A 121 -9.73 26.07 -26.09
CA GLU A 121 -8.29 25.80 -26.19
C GLU A 121 -7.89 24.51 -25.48
N LEU A 122 -8.42 24.29 -24.28
CA LEU A 122 -8.10 23.12 -23.44
C LEU A 122 -9.38 22.32 -23.20
N TYR A 123 -9.39 21.07 -23.66
CA TYR A 123 -10.50 20.16 -23.40
C TYR A 123 -10.07 18.98 -22.55
N THR A 124 -10.75 18.81 -21.43
CA THR A 124 -10.62 17.68 -20.53
C THR A 124 -11.98 17.26 -20.01
N THR A 125 -12.14 16.00 -19.73
CA THR A 125 -13.27 15.48 -18.98
C THR A 125 -12.76 14.68 -17.79
N TYR A 126 -13.33 14.94 -16.63
CA TYR A 126 -12.95 14.30 -15.38
C TYR A 126 -14.18 13.77 -14.65
N ALA A 127 -14.21 12.45 -14.48
CA ALA A 127 -15.20 11.77 -13.67
C ALA A 127 -14.60 11.34 -12.34
N PHE A 128 -15.28 11.54 -11.24
CA PHE A 128 -14.74 11.17 -9.92
C PHE A 128 -15.83 10.82 -8.92
N ARG A 129 -15.44 10.06 -7.90
CA ARG A 129 -16.27 9.80 -6.72
C ARG A 129 -15.94 10.82 -5.64
N PRO A 130 -16.93 11.51 -5.07
CA PRO A 130 -16.70 12.47 -3.99
C PRO A 130 -16.16 11.81 -2.72
N GLU A 131 -16.54 10.54 -2.51
CA GLU A 131 -16.04 9.71 -1.42
C GLU A 131 -15.64 8.32 -1.93
N PRO A 132 -14.62 7.68 -1.34
CA PRO A 132 -14.24 6.31 -1.69
C PRO A 132 -15.44 5.35 -1.55
N LYS A 133 -15.71 4.59 -2.60
CA LYS A 133 -16.83 3.64 -2.70
C LYS A 133 -18.23 4.26 -2.76
N SER A 134 -18.36 5.57 -2.95
CA SER A 134 -19.64 6.20 -3.25
C SER A 134 -20.17 5.70 -4.60
N ASP A 135 -21.47 5.50 -4.71
CA ASP A 135 -22.14 5.24 -6.00
C ASP A 135 -22.37 6.50 -6.81
N GLU A 136 -22.23 7.67 -6.18
CA GLU A 136 -22.33 8.97 -6.83
C GLU A 136 -21.06 9.23 -7.66
N ILE A 137 -21.25 9.64 -8.90
CA ILE A 137 -20.17 10.01 -9.82
C ILE A 137 -20.42 11.43 -10.30
N LEU A 138 -19.51 12.31 -9.96
CA LEU A 138 -19.51 13.70 -10.38
C LEU A 138 -18.66 13.87 -11.63
N MET A 139 -19.00 14.87 -12.43
CA MET A 139 -18.30 15.21 -13.67
C MET A 139 -17.90 16.67 -13.68
N THR A 140 -16.76 16.95 -14.27
CA THR A 140 -16.32 18.31 -14.55
C THR A 140 -15.53 18.38 -15.85
N HIS A 141 -15.59 19.52 -16.52
CA HIS A 141 -14.78 19.86 -17.69
C HIS A 141 -13.78 20.97 -17.38
N ASP A 142 -13.71 21.40 -16.14
CA ASP A 142 -12.78 22.44 -15.73
C ASP A 142 -11.33 21.89 -15.77
N PRO A 143 -10.47 22.44 -16.64
CA PRO A 143 -9.10 21.98 -16.76
C PRO A 143 -8.25 22.24 -15.50
N PHE A 144 -8.76 22.98 -14.53
CA PHE A 144 -8.06 23.33 -13.30
C PHE A 144 -8.48 22.50 -12.08
N ILE A 145 -9.62 21.79 -12.12
CA ILE A 145 -10.16 21.03 -10.97
C ILE A 145 -9.47 19.67 -10.75
N ILE A 146 -8.69 19.18 -11.69
CA ILE A 146 -8.06 17.85 -11.62
C ILE A 146 -7.03 17.73 -10.48
N GLN A 147 -6.74 18.82 -9.76
CA GLN A 147 -5.70 18.84 -8.74
C GLN A 147 -6.19 19.28 -7.36
N PRO A 148 -5.85 18.54 -6.30
CA PRO A 148 -6.13 19.00 -4.94
C PRO A 148 -5.25 20.20 -4.60
N ASN A 149 -5.88 21.29 -4.25
CA ASN A 149 -5.43 22.49 -3.51
C ASN A 149 -4.07 23.16 -3.83
N GLU A 150 -3.08 22.48 -4.38
CA GLU A 150 -1.73 23.04 -4.62
C GLU A 150 -1.56 23.73 -5.99
N TYR A 151 -2.45 23.46 -6.96
CA TYR A 151 -2.27 23.91 -8.36
C TYR A 151 -3.55 24.53 -8.94
N LYS A 152 -4.29 25.23 -8.12
CA LYS A 152 -5.63 25.75 -8.45
C LYS A 152 -5.69 26.66 -9.67
N ASP A 153 -4.54 27.23 -10.08
CA ASP A 153 -4.44 28.17 -11.20
C ASP A 153 -3.52 27.64 -12.32
N VAL A 154 -3.15 26.36 -12.30
CA VAL A 154 -2.25 25.76 -13.30
C VAL A 154 -3.04 24.86 -14.22
N PRO A 155 -3.03 25.10 -15.55
CA PRO A 155 -3.71 24.21 -16.50
C PRO A 155 -3.08 22.81 -16.49
N TYR A 156 -3.87 21.77 -16.78
CA TYR A 156 -3.40 20.38 -16.76
C TYR A 156 -2.19 20.13 -17.67
N VAL A 157 -2.03 20.86 -18.76
CA VAL A 157 -0.91 20.73 -19.68
C VAL A 157 0.45 21.11 -19.07
N ALA A 158 0.47 21.86 -17.98
CA ALA A 158 1.67 22.28 -17.28
C ALA A 158 2.05 21.36 -16.10
N VAL A 159 1.26 20.32 -15.82
CA VAL A 159 1.48 19.43 -14.68
C VAL A 159 2.17 18.14 -15.08
N ASN A 160 2.95 17.60 -14.16
CA ASN A 160 3.82 16.47 -14.40
C ASN A 160 3.10 15.21 -14.89
N TRP A 161 1.90 14.93 -14.39
CA TRP A 161 1.16 13.73 -14.78
C TRP A 161 0.69 13.74 -16.25
N TYR A 162 0.56 14.95 -16.85
CA TYR A 162 0.27 15.12 -18.27
C TYR A 162 1.56 15.25 -19.08
N PHE A 163 2.47 16.16 -18.65
CA PHE A 163 3.66 16.55 -19.40
C PHE A 163 4.72 15.44 -19.50
N ILE A 164 4.99 14.72 -18.40
CA ILE A 164 6.02 13.67 -18.37
C ILE A 164 5.70 12.51 -19.32
N PRO A 165 4.50 11.91 -19.29
CA PRO A 165 4.16 10.84 -20.23
C PRO A 165 4.31 11.25 -21.69
N ILE A 166 3.89 12.46 -22.04
CA ILE A 166 3.98 12.98 -23.40
C ILE A 166 5.45 13.18 -23.80
N LYS A 167 6.24 13.84 -22.95
CA LYS A 167 7.66 14.09 -23.19
C LYS A 167 8.45 12.80 -23.36
N ASP A 168 8.24 11.84 -22.52
CA ASP A 168 8.98 10.59 -22.50
C ASP A 168 8.37 9.52 -23.45
N LYS A 169 7.27 9.83 -24.12
CA LYS A 169 6.48 8.88 -24.95
C LYS A 169 6.09 7.59 -24.23
N LEU A 170 6.01 7.67 -22.91
CA LEU A 170 5.80 6.50 -22.02
C LEU A 170 4.38 5.91 -22.11
N LEU A 171 3.39 6.73 -22.50
CA LEU A 171 1.99 6.31 -22.63
C LEU A 171 1.46 6.35 -24.08
N LEU A 172 2.25 6.89 -25.00
CA LEU A 172 1.89 7.01 -26.40
C LEU A 172 2.57 5.88 -27.17
N GLY A 173 1.97 4.72 -27.20
CA GLY A 173 2.13 3.82 -28.32
C GLY A 173 1.30 4.34 -29.49
N PHE A 174 1.65 5.51 -30.03
CA PHE A 174 1.22 5.95 -31.35
C PHE A 174 2.38 5.75 -32.32
#